data_cae89d12368a805f12528553f2757df6
#
_entry.id   cae89d12368a805f12528553f2757df6
#
_cell.length_a   1.000
_cell.length_b   1.000
_cell.length_c   1.000
_cell.angle_alpha   90.00
_cell.angle_beta   90.00
_cell.angle_gamma   90.00
#
_symmetry.space_group_name_H-M   'P 1'
#
loop_
_entity.id
_entity.type
_entity.pdbx_description
1 polymer ?
#
loop_
_entity_poly.entity_id
_entity_poly.type
_entity_poly.pdbx_seq_one_letter_code
_entity_poly.pdbx_strand_id
1 'polypeptide(L)'
;MKTLNIVLGLSVVALATASFAFAQETAPPPAAAEALLPERFAPEIAHFAEVDASKPPQSCAYLFVGSSSIRFWKSLAEDMAPYPTINRGFGGALVADVDYYFDKVVTPYKARAVFFYAGDNDLWAGKTPEKVISDFNQFMTLKTQKLGETVPVYFIAVKPSKQRISQIALQNQVNQAVRTLGETRKDLRFVDIVPSMLEAGMPKDIFVGDGLHMKPEGYALWTNVVRPMIEADAKEDRPCGADPEPKQKPKRLWFWQKKS
;
A
#
# COMPACT_ATOMS: atom_id res chain seq x y z
N MET A 1 66.25 58.43 21.51
CA MET A 1 65.78 57.39 20.68
C MET A 1 65.08 56.38 21.56
N LYS A 2 63.76 56.33 21.56
CA LYS A 2 62.95 55.40 22.36
C LYS A 2 62.25 54.41 21.37
N THR A 3 62.65 53.17 21.42
CA THR A 3 62.08 52.08 20.61
C THR A 3 60.75 51.65 21.26
N LEU A 4 59.69 51.65 20.42
CA LEU A 4 58.36 51.25 20.82
C LEU A 4 58.16 49.80 20.36
N ASN A 5 58.01 48.86 21.29
CA ASN A 5 57.69 47.46 21.01
C ASN A 5 56.15 47.32 20.91
N ILE A 6 55.64 46.93 19.73
CA ILE A 6 54.26 46.63 19.54
C ILE A 6 54.10 45.08 19.68
N VAL A 7 53.37 44.67 20.73
CA VAL A 7 52.95 43.24 20.90
C VAL A 7 51.65 43.04 20.18
N LEU A 8 51.64 42.22 19.08
CA LEU A 8 50.45 41.76 18.43
C LEU A 8 49.87 40.57 19.23
N GLY A 9 48.71 40.77 19.87
CA GLY A 9 47.96 39.69 20.48
C GLY A 9 47.11 38.97 19.38
N LEU A 10 47.42 37.72 19.10
CA LEU A 10 46.55 36.84 18.31
C LEU A 10 45.40 36.28 19.18
N SER A 11 44.20 36.76 18.97
CA SER A 11 42.98 36.14 19.54
C SER A 11 42.54 34.97 18.71
N VAL A 12 42.72 33.75 19.22
CA VAL A 12 42.15 32.54 18.61
C VAL A 12 40.67 32.44 19.00
N VAL A 13 39.77 32.66 18.03
CA VAL A 13 38.37 32.41 18.19
C VAL A 13 38.12 30.92 17.93
N ALA A 14 37.84 30.17 18.99
CA ALA A 14 37.43 28.77 18.88
C ALA A 14 35.95 28.72 18.43
N LEU A 15 35.69 28.33 17.18
CA LEU A 15 34.35 27.98 16.72
C LEU A 15 33.98 26.61 17.33
N ALA A 16 33.06 26.63 18.31
CA ALA A 16 32.42 25.42 18.79
C ALA A 16 31.38 24.93 17.74
N THR A 17 31.72 23.89 16.99
CA THR A 17 30.75 23.17 16.12
C THR A 17 29.86 22.32 17.01
N ALA A 18 28.64 22.78 17.27
CA ALA A 18 27.61 21.96 17.88
C ALA A 18 27.18 20.88 16.88
N SER A 19 27.66 19.65 17.06
CA SER A 19 27.14 18.48 16.34
C SER A 19 25.79 18.15 16.93
N PHE A 20 24.71 18.47 16.18
CA PHE A 20 23.39 17.93 16.46
C PHE A 20 23.41 16.45 16.07
N ALA A 21 23.59 15.58 17.04
CA ALA A 21 23.30 14.15 16.89
C ALA A 21 21.78 14.00 16.81
N PHE A 22 21.26 13.82 15.59
CA PHE A 22 19.92 13.28 15.43
C PHE A 22 19.92 11.87 16.03
N ALA A 23 19.21 11.69 17.14
CA ALA A 23 18.94 10.37 17.68
C ALA A 23 18.15 9.61 16.59
N GLN A 24 18.83 8.66 15.96
CA GLN A 24 18.21 7.70 15.06
C GLN A 24 17.35 6.81 15.95
N GLU A 25 16.03 7.06 15.95
CA GLU A 25 15.07 6.20 16.63
C GLU A 25 15.17 4.82 15.99
N THR A 26 15.79 3.91 16.71
CA THR A 26 16.04 2.55 16.25
C THR A 26 14.72 1.83 16.02
N ALA A 27 14.59 1.16 14.88
CA ALA A 27 13.50 0.24 14.60
C ALA A 27 13.25 -0.71 15.78
N PRO A 28 11.99 -1.14 16.05
CA PRO A 28 11.69 -2.00 17.18
C PRO A 28 12.54 -3.28 17.14
N PRO A 29 12.95 -3.82 18.30
CA PRO A 29 13.86 -4.94 18.38
C PRO A 29 13.26 -6.24 17.79
N PRO A 30 14.11 -7.20 17.36
CA PRO A 30 13.71 -8.38 16.59
C PRO A 30 12.84 -9.43 17.33
N ALA A 31 12.36 -9.19 18.54
CA ALA A 31 11.30 -9.98 19.18
C ALA A 31 9.97 -9.98 18.38
N ALA A 32 9.92 -9.22 17.31
CA ALA A 32 8.76 -9.08 16.45
C ALA A 32 8.71 -10.07 15.27
N ALA A 33 9.68 -10.96 15.06
CA ALA A 33 9.68 -11.86 13.89
C ALA A 33 8.46 -12.81 13.90
N GLU A 34 8.09 -13.32 15.06
CA GLU A 34 6.92 -14.18 15.24
C GLU A 34 5.60 -13.40 15.10
N ALA A 35 5.60 -12.10 15.47
CA ALA A 35 4.46 -11.21 15.31
C ALA A 35 4.22 -10.81 13.83
N LEU A 36 5.13 -11.14 12.92
CA LEU A 36 5.03 -10.83 11.49
C LEU A 36 4.61 -12.03 10.63
N LEU A 37 4.30 -13.18 11.22
CA LEU A 37 3.78 -14.33 10.47
C LEU A 37 2.38 -14.00 9.92
N PRO A 38 2.12 -14.28 8.63
CA PRO A 38 0.82 -13.99 8.00
C PRO A 38 -0.35 -14.67 8.71
N GLU A 39 -0.14 -15.84 9.32
CA GLU A 39 -1.14 -16.64 10.02
C GLU A 39 -1.85 -15.88 11.15
N ARG A 40 -1.25 -14.82 11.70
CA ARG A 40 -1.90 -13.92 12.68
C ARG A 40 -3.21 -13.32 12.19
N PHE A 41 -3.38 -13.23 10.87
CA PHE A 41 -4.60 -12.69 10.24
C PHE A 41 -5.65 -13.76 9.91
N ALA A 42 -5.37 -15.05 10.12
CA ALA A 42 -6.28 -16.13 9.75
C ALA A 42 -7.72 -15.92 10.26
N PRO A 43 -7.97 -15.46 11.52
CA PRO A 43 -9.32 -15.19 11.99
C PRO A 43 -10.02 -14.06 11.22
N GLU A 44 -9.30 -12.96 10.90
CA GLU A 44 -9.87 -11.83 10.17
C GLU A 44 -10.19 -12.21 8.72
N ILE A 45 -9.31 -13.01 8.10
CA ILE A 45 -9.52 -13.52 6.74
C ILE A 45 -10.67 -14.54 6.68
N ALA A 46 -10.81 -15.40 7.71
CA ALA A 46 -11.95 -16.32 7.82
C ALA A 46 -13.27 -15.55 7.96
N HIS A 47 -13.27 -14.47 8.73
CA HIS A 47 -14.45 -13.60 8.88
C HIS A 47 -14.92 -13.00 7.54
N PHE A 48 -14.00 -12.65 6.62
CA PHE A 48 -14.41 -12.21 5.28
C PHE A 48 -15.22 -13.27 4.54
N ALA A 49 -14.80 -14.53 4.61
CA ALA A 49 -15.51 -15.65 3.98
C ALA A 49 -16.89 -15.88 4.62
N GLU A 50 -17.03 -15.74 5.94
CA GLU A 50 -18.30 -15.84 6.65
C GLU A 50 -19.28 -14.74 6.23
N VAL A 51 -18.79 -13.49 6.15
CA VAL A 51 -19.58 -12.36 5.69
C VAL A 51 -20.04 -12.56 4.26
N ASP A 52 -19.14 -13.01 3.37
CA ASP A 52 -19.45 -13.25 1.96
C ASP A 52 -20.45 -14.40 1.77
N ALA A 53 -20.39 -15.43 2.62
CA ALA A 53 -21.36 -16.53 2.59
C ALA A 53 -22.76 -16.05 3.00
N SER A 54 -22.85 -15.12 3.95
CA SER A 54 -24.11 -14.55 4.42
C SER A 54 -24.69 -13.46 3.51
N LYS A 55 -23.81 -12.66 2.93
CA LYS A 55 -24.12 -11.56 2.02
C LYS A 55 -23.10 -11.53 0.86
N PRO A 56 -23.33 -12.31 -0.19
CA PRO A 56 -22.43 -12.34 -1.33
C PRO A 56 -22.17 -10.95 -1.89
N PRO A 57 -20.90 -10.57 -2.09
CA PRO A 57 -20.56 -9.27 -2.66
C PRO A 57 -21.02 -9.21 -4.12
N GLN A 58 -21.35 -8.00 -4.56
CA GLN A 58 -21.71 -7.76 -5.96
C GLN A 58 -20.51 -8.07 -6.86
N SER A 59 -20.76 -8.82 -7.93
CA SER A 59 -19.74 -9.04 -8.96
C SER A 59 -19.36 -7.73 -9.65
N CYS A 60 -18.15 -7.68 -10.19
CA CYS A 60 -17.68 -6.48 -10.89
C CYS A 60 -17.57 -5.23 -10.00
N ALA A 61 -17.41 -5.41 -8.70
CA ALA A 61 -17.19 -4.33 -7.77
C ALA A 61 -15.74 -3.83 -7.79
N TYR A 62 -15.51 -2.64 -7.27
CA TYR A 62 -14.18 -2.12 -6.97
C TYR A 62 -13.69 -2.72 -5.65
N LEU A 63 -12.61 -3.50 -5.72
CA LEU A 63 -12.02 -4.16 -4.57
C LEU A 63 -10.98 -3.26 -3.91
N PHE A 64 -11.15 -2.98 -2.65
CA PHE A 64 -10.18 -2.27 -1.82
C PHE A 64 -9.49 -3.28 -0.89
N VAL A 65 -8.18 -3.46 -1.06
CA VAL A 65 -7.38 -4.45 -0.33
C VAL A 65 -6.14 -3.79 0.27
N GLY A 66 -5.66 -4.32 1.38
CA GLY A 66 -4.45 -3.86 2.04
C GLY A 66 -4.59 -3.74 3.55
N SER A 67 -3.99 -2.68 4.13
CA SER A 67 -3.83 -2.57 5.57
C SER A 67 -5.01 -1.89 6.29
N SER A 68 -4.76 -1.51 7.56
CA SER A 68 -5.76 -0.90 8.43
C SER A 68 -6.40 0.37 7.88
N SER A 69 -5.72 1.13 7.03
CA SER A 69 -6.32 2.32 6.41
C SER A 69 -7.48 1.96 5.47
N ILE A 70 -7.44 0.80 4.80
CA ILE A 70 -8.60 0.27 4.08
C ILE A 70 -9.64 -0.28 5.06
N ARG A 71 -9.22 -1.11 6.02
CA ARG A 71 -10.12 -1.70 7.02
C ARG A 71 -11.00 -0.68 7.72
N PHE A 72 -10.43 0.46 8.08
CA PHE A 72 -11.11 1.52 8.83
C PHE A 72 -11.85 2.53 7.95
N TRP A 73 -11.84 2.40 6.63
CA TRP A 73 -12.69 3.20 5.74
C TRP A 73 -14.14 2.71 5.80
N LYS A 74 -14.83 3.06 6.88
CA LYS A 74 -16.17 2.55 7.17
C LYS A 74 -17.25 3.10 6.22
N SER A 75 -17.07 4.33 5.75
CA SER A 75 -17.96 4.99 4.78
C SER A 75 -17.65 4.62 3.32
N LEU A 76 -16.71 3.69 3.04
CA LEU A 76 -16.25 3.40 1.67
C LEU A 76 -17.40 3.17 0.67
N ALA A 77 -18.42 2.40 1.05
CA ALA A 77 -19.55 2.10 0.17
C ALA A 77 -20.41 3.34 -0.12
N GLU A 78 -20.59 4.21 0.87
CA GLU A 78 -21.33 5.47 0.75
C GLU A 78 -20.52 6.49 -0.05
N ASP A 79 -19.21 6.60 0.25
CA ASP A 79 -18.30 7.52 -0.41
C ASP A 79 -18.14 7.23 -1.91
N MET A 80 -18.25 5.99 -2.31
CA MET A 80 -18.10 5.56 -3.71
C MET A 80 -19.43 5.33 -4.43
N ALA A 81 -20.58 5.50 -3.76
CA ALA A 81 -21.88 5.30 -4.41
C ALA A 81 -22.02 6.18 -5.68
N PRO A 82 -22.62 5.66 -6.80
CA PRO A 82 -23.36 4.40 -6.91
C PRO A 82 -22.48 3.16 -7.26
N TYR A 83 -21.16 3.29 -7.24
CA TYR A 83 -20.25 2.21 -7.65
C TYR A 83 -20.11 1.17 -6.53
N PRO A 84 -20.35 -0.13 -6.80
CA PRO A 84 -20.22 -1.16 -5.79
C PRO A 84 -18.77 -1.33 -5.36
N THR A 85 -18.54 -1.44 -4.05
CA THR A 85 -17.20 -1.62 -3.46
C THR A 85 -17.16 -2.82 -2.54
N ILE A 86 -15.97 -3.43 -2.42
CA ILE A 86 -15.68 -4.51 -1.49
C ILE A 86 -14.45 -4.08 -0.66
N ASN A 87 -14.59 -4.06 0.67
CA ASN A 87 -13.48 -3.77 1.59
C ASN A 87 -12.86 -5.08 2.09
N ARG A 88 -11.58 -5.30 1.78
CA ARG A 88 -10.77 -6.42 2.24
C ARG A 88 -9.45 -5.92 2.86
N GLY A 89 -9.53 -4.82 3.59
CA GLY A 89 -8.44 -4.34 4.42
C GLY A 89 -8.37 -5.10 5.74
N PHE A 90 -7.16 -5.46 6.20
CA PHE A 90 -6.93 -6.10 7.48
C PHE A 90 -5.80 -5.42 8.26
N GLY A 91 -5.94 -5.40 9.60
CA GLY A 91 -5.21 -4.49 10.46
C GLY A 91 -3.72 -4.80 10.56
N GLY A 92 -2.84 -3.84 10.21
CA GLY A 92 -1.38 -4.02 10.33
C GLY A 92 -0.76 -4.84 9.19
N ALA A 93 -1.50 -5.11 8.11
CA ALA A 93 -1.00 -5.89 6.97
C ALA A 93 0.21 -5.23 6.32
N LEU A 94 1.20 -6.05 6.02
CA LEU A 94 2.32 -5.77 5.13
C LEU A 94 1.91 -6.10 3.69
N VAL A 95 2.67 -5.63 2.71
CA VAL A 95 2.46 -6.02 1.30
C VAL A 95 2.49 -7.54 1.14
N ALA A 96 3.50 -8.21 1.73
CA ALA A 96 3.66 -9.66 1.67
C ALA A 96 2.50 -10.44 2.34
N ASP A 97 1.81 -9.85 3.33
CA ASP A 97 0.63 -10.47 3.94
C ASP A 97 -0.55 -10.49 2.95
N VAL A 98 -0.71 -9.43 2.16
CA VAL A 98 -1.72 -9.38 1.09
C VAL A 98 -1.42 -10.42 0.02
N ASP A 99 -0.15 -10.61 -0.35
CA ASP A 99 0.30 -11.65 -1.28
C ASP A 99 0.00 -13.06 -0.76
N TYR A 100 0.30 -13.31 0.51
CA TYR A 100 0.03 -14.61 1.15
C TYR A 100 -1.48 -14.97 1.12
N TYR A 101 -2.33 -13.98 1.37
CA TYR A 101 -3.78 -14.17 1.36
C TYR A 101 -4.45 -13.83 0.02
N PHE A 102 -3.69 -13.63 -1.06
CA PHE A 102 -4.21 -13.19 -2.36
C PHE A 102 -5.42 -14.02 -2.83
N ASP A 103 -5.31 -15.35 -2.74
CA ASP A 103 -6.38 -16.28 -3.13
C ASP A 103 -7.62 -16.23 -2.21
N LYS A 104 -7.56 -15.51 -1.10
CA LYS A 104 -8.67 -15.32 -0.17
C LYS A 104 -9.27 -13.90 -0.24
N VAL A 105 -8.42 -12.89 -0.46
CA VAL A 105 -8.84 -11.48 -0.36
C VAL A 105 -8.92 -10.77 -1.71
N VAL A 106 -8.43 -11.39 -2.80
CA VAL A 106 -8.47 -10.80 -4.16
C VAL A 106 -9.17 -11.68 -5.16
N THR A 107 -8.68 -12.91 -5.36
CA THR A 107 -9.15 -13.84 -6.41
C THR A 107 -10.66 -14.08 -6.42
N PRO A 108 -11.36 -14.22 -5.27
CA PRO A 108 -12.78 -14.62 -5.28
C PRO A 108 -13.73 -13.58 -5.89
N TYR A 109 -13.32 -12.30 -5.99
CA TYR A 109 -14.25 -11.19 -6.19
C TYR A 109 -14.47 -10.78 -7.64
N LYS A 110 -13.73 -11.31 -8.61
CA LYS A 110 -13.84 -10.93 -10.03
C LYS A 110 -13.96 -9.42 -10.19
N ALA A 111 -13.05 -8.72 -9.50
CA ALA A 111 -13.12 -7.27 -9.36
C ALA A 111 -13.03 -6.55 -10.71
N ARG A 112 -13.73 -5.43 -10.84
CA ARG A 112 -13.55 -4.51 -11.95
C ARG A 112 -12.16 -3.85 -11.91
N ALA A 113 -11.74 -3.47 -10.73
CA ALA A 113 -10.41 -2.93 -10.45
C ALA A 113 -10.02 -3.22 -9.01
N VAL A 114 -8.73 -3.20 -8.70
CA VAL A 114 -8.19 -3.38 -7.35
C VAL A 114 -7.55 -2.08 -6.88
N PHE A 115 -8.05 -1.50 -5.80
CA PHE A 115 -7.43 -0.41 -5.06
C PHE A 115 -6.57 -1.00 -3.94
N PHE A 116 -5.27 -0.80 -4.03
CA PHE A 116 -4.29 -1.40 -3.13
C PHE A 116 -3.67 -0.35 -2.22
N TYR A 117 -3.65 -0.61 -0.91
CA TYR A 117 -2.96 0.23 0.07
C TYR A 117 -2.21 -0.61 1.09
N ALA A 118 -0.90 -0.63 1.04
CA ALA A 118 0.02 -1.14 2.05
C ALA A 118 1.41 -0.52 1.83
N GLY A 119 2.36 -0.77 2.74
CA GLY A 119 3.74 -0.29 2.65
C GLY A 119 4.18 0.56 3.84
N ASP A 120 3.27 1.28 4.50
CA ASP A 120 3.61 2.05 5.70
C ASP A 120 3.98 1.16 6.90
N ASN A 121 3.31 0.02 7.06
CA ASN A 121 3.65 -0.98 8.08
C ASN A 121 4.96 -1.70 7.74
N ASP A 122 5.22 -1.97 6.47
CA ASP A 122 6.47 -2.56 6.00
C ASP A 122 7.67 -1.70 6.37
N LEU A 123 7.61 -0.40 6.08
CA LEU A 123 8.65 0.56 6.44
C LEU A 123 8.81 0.66 7.96
N TRP A 124 7.69 0.67 8.70
CA TRP A 124 7.73 0.68 10.16
C TRP A 124 8.33 -0.59 10.76
N ALA A 125 8.13 -1.73 10.13
CA ALA A 125 8.75 -3.00 10.49
C ALA A 125 10.24 -3.07 10.08
N GLY A 126 10.81 -2.00 9.54
CA GLY A 126 12.22 -1.90 9.16
C GLY A 126 12.54 -2.45 7.77
N LYS A 127 11.54 -2.76 6.93
CA LYS A 127 11.82 -3.11 5.53
C LYS A 127 12.30 -1.89 4.75
N THR A 128 13.20 -2.10 3.79
CA THR A 128 13.64 -1.04 2.89
C THR A 128 12.59 -0.74 1.82
N PRO A 129 12.60 0.47 1.21
CA PRO A 129 11.73 0.77 0.07
C PRO A 129 11.83 -0.24 -1.07
N GLU A 130 13.03 -0.74 -1.38
CA GLU A 130 13.26 -1.75 -2.43
C GLU A 130 12.55 -3.07 -2.10
N LYS A 131 12.53 -3.47 -0.81
CA LYS A 131 11.81 -4.67 -0.39
C LYS A 131 10.30 -4.50 -0.53
N VAL A 132 9.77 -3.33 -0.15
CA VAL A 132 8.33 -3.00 -0.33
C VAL A 132 7.94 -3.03 -1.81
N ILE A 133 8.78 -2.47 -2.68
CA ILE A 133 8.57 -2.45 -4.13
C ILE A 133 8.65 -3.88 -4.70
N SER A 134 9.61 -4.69 -4.24
CA SER A 134 9.74 -6.10 -4.63
C SER A 134 8.49 -6.91 -4.26
N ASP A 135 7.97 -6.73 -3.05
CA ASP A 135 6.73 -7.38 -2.60
C ASP A 135 5.53 -6.89 -3.45
N PHE A 136 5.42 -5.60 -3.74
CA PHE A 136 4.37 -5.10 -4.62
C PHE A 136 4.48 -5.63 -6.06
N ASN A 137 5.68 -5.83 -6.58
CA ASN A 137 5.86 -6.48 -7.89
C ASN A 137 5.38 -7.94 -7.87
N GLN A 138 5.54 -8.64 -6.73
CA GLN A 138 4.96 -9.97 -6.54
C GLN A 138 3.43 -9.91 -6.56
N PHE A 139 2.81 -8.92 -5.87
CA PHE A 139 1.37 -8.67 -5.95
C PHE A 139 0.90 -8.49 -7.40
N MET A 140 1.60 -7.67 -8.19
CA MET A 140 1.28 -7.43 -9.59
C MET A 140 1.43 -8.69 -10.46
N THR A 141 2.37 -9.57 -10.11
CA THR A 141 2.54 -10.88 -10.77
C THR A 141 1.36 -11.81 -10.46
N LEU A 142 0.98 -11.93 -9.19
CA LEU A 142 -0.20 -12.68 -8.77
C LEU A 142 -1.48 -12.15 -9.43
N LYS A 143 -1.64 -10.82 -9.48
CA LYS A 143 -2.77 -10.16 -10.16
C LYS A 143 -2.84 -10.58 -11.63
N THR A 144 -1.73 -10.52 -12.34
CA THR A 144 -1.70 -10.93 -13.76
C THR A 144 -2.04 -12.40 -13.94
N GLN A 145 -1.53 -13.29 -13.10
CA GLN A 145 -1.79 -14.72 -13.16
C GLN A 145 -3.23 -15.11 -12.81
N LYS A 146 -3.88 -14.40 -11.88
CA LYS A 146 -5.17 -14.78 -11.32
C LYS A 146 -6.34 -13.97 -11.89
N LEU A 147 -6.13 -12.71 -12.24
CA LEU A 147 -7.17 -11.79 -12.73
C LEU A 147 -6.96 -11.37 -14.19
N GLY A 148 -5.82 -11.74 -14.79
CA GLY A 148 -5.46 -11.32 -16.15
C GLY A 148 -4.80 -9.92 -16.19
N GLU A 149 -4.37 -9.52 -17.39
CA GLU A 149 -3.68 -8.25 -17.61
C GLU A 149 -4.63 -7.04 -17.59
N THR A 150 -5.89 -7.25 -17.95
CA THR A 150 -6.87 -6.18 -18.18
C THR A 150 -7.41 -5.55 -16.91
N VAL A 151 -7.38 -6.25 -15.76
CA VAL A 151 -7.84 -5.71 -14.49
C VAL A 151 -6.79 -4.73 -13.95
N PRO A 152 -7.11 -3.42 -13.83
CA PRO A 152 -6.14 -2.46 -13.33
C PRO A 152 -6.01 -2.52 -11.81
N VAL A 153 -4.80 -2.19 -11.35
CA VAL A 153 -4.49 -1.92 -9.95
C VAL A 153 -4.28 -0.41 -9.78
N TYR A 154 -4.97 0.16 -8.81
CA TYR A 154 -4.83 1.52 -8.35
C TYR A 154 -4.03 1.50 -7.03
N PHE A 155 -2.74 1.81 -7.10
CA PHE A 155 -1.90 1.88 -5.90
C PHE A 155 -2.15 3.21 -5.20
N ILE A 156 -2.79 3.18 -4.05
CA ILE A 156 -2.97 4.36 -3.21
C ILE A 156 -1.63 4.65 -2.53
N ALA A 157 -1.10 5.84 -2.74
CA ALA A 157 0.19 6.26 -2.21
C ALA A 157 0.32 5.98 -0.72
N VAL A 158 1.49 5.53 -0.29
CA VAL A 158 1.79 5.39 1.14
C VAL A 158 1.66 6.76 1.78
N LYS A 159 0.70 6.89 2.70
CA LYS A 159 0.28 8.18 3.26
C LYS A 159 1.26 8.73 4.29
N PRO A 160 1.48 10.04 4.33
CA PRO A 160 2.12 10.67 5.47
C PRO A 160 1.19 10.61 6.69
N SER A 161 1.76 10.45 7.88
CA SER A 161 1.01 10.51 9.14
C SER A 161 1.88 11.07 10.26
N LYS A 162 1.24 11.59 11.32
CA LYS A 162 1.97 12.14 12.47
C LYS A 162 2.86 11.08 13.12
N GLN A 163 2.34 9.85 13.29
CA GLN A 163 3.05 8.72 13.89
C GLN A 163 4.24 8.23 13.05
N ARG A 164 4.19 8.40 11.73
CA ARG A 164 5.20 7.92 10.78
C ARG A 164 6.01 9.06 10.14
N ILE A 165 6.07 10.22 10.79
CA ILE A 165 6.70 11.41 10.22
C ILE A 165 8.18 11.20 9.89
N SER A 166 8.90 10.43 10.70
CA SER A 166 10.31 10.07 10.48
C SER A 166 10.53 9.21 9.22
N GLN A 167 9.46 8.60 8.69
CA GLN A 167 9.52 7.72 7.52
C GLN A 167 9.11 8.40 6.21
N ILE A 168 8.76 9.68 6.22
CA ILE A 168 8.27 10.39 5.02
C ILE A 168 9.24 10.24 3.83
N ALA A 169 10.56 10.30 4.06
CA ALA A 169 11.55 10.13 3.00
C ALA A 169 11.49 8.72 2.37
N LEU A 170 11.33 7.67 3.19
CA LEU A 170 11.18 6.28 2.71
C LEU A 170 9.84 6.07 2.00
N GLN A 171 8.76 6.64 2.53
CA GLN A 171 7.43 6.62 1.91
C GLN A 171 7.47 7.27 0.51
N ASN A 172 8.16 8.40 0.38
CA ASN A 172 8.34 9.09 -0.90
C ASN A 172 9.13 8.25 -1.91
N GLN A 173 10.15 7.48 -1.46
CA GLN A 173 10.88 6.56 -2.33
C GLN A 173 9.97 5.44 -2.87
N VAL A 174 9.16 4.80 -2.02
CA VAL A 174 8.17 3.81 -2.46
C VAL A 174 7.18 4.44 -3.43
N ASN A 175 6.60 5.59 -3.08
CA ASN A 175 5.61 6.28 -3.89
C ASN A 175 6.15 6.64 -5.27
N GLN A 176 7.37 7.19 -5.34
CA GLN A 176 8.01 7.54 -6.60
C GLN A 176 8.30 6.32 -7.46
N ALA A 177 8.78 5.22 -6.87
CA ALA A 177 9.07 4.00 -7.61
C ALA A 177 7.80 3.38 -8.20
N VAL A 178 6.69 3.34 -7.45
CA VAL A 178 5.42 2.82 -7.96
C VAL A 178 4.82 3.76 -9.01
N ARG A 179 4.96 5.08 -8.87
CA ARG A 179 4.57 6.05 -9.89
C ARG A 179 5.30 5.78 -11.21
N THR A 180 6.63 5.64 -11.16
CA THR A 180 7.45 5.33 -12.34
C THR A 180 7.09 3.96 -12.95
N LEU A 181 6.82 2.95 -12.12
CA LEU A 181 6.33 1.66 -12.60
C LEU A 181 5.01 1.80 -13.37
N GLY A 182 4.10 2.66 -12.91
CA GLY A 182 2.83 2.96 -13.56
C GLY A 182 2.97 3.64 -14.93
N GLU A 183 4.09 4.32 -15.22
CA GLU A 183 4.37 4.91 -16.53
C GLU A 183 4.62 3.83 -17.61
N THR A 184 5.13 2.67 -17.19
CA THR A 184 5.46 1.55 -18.09
C THR A 184 4.39 0.44 -18.11
N ARG A 185 3.58 0.32 -17.05
CA ARG A 185 2.54 -0.69 -16.92
C ARG A 185 1.15 -0.11 -17.19
N LYS A 186 0.50 -0.61 -18.24
CA LYS A 186 -0.87 -0.17 -18.60
C LYS A 186 -1.93 -0.57 -17.57
N ASP A 187 -1.64 -1.58 -16.77
CA ASP A 187 -2.53 -2.14 -15.74
C ASP A 187 -2.24 -1.58 -14.33
N LEU A 188 -1.41 -0.54 -14.20
CA LEU A 188 -1.11 0.11 -12.93
C LEU A 188 -1.41 1.62 -13.00
N ARG A 189 -2.10 2.12 -12.01
CA ARG A 189 -2.38 3.55 -11.81
C ARG A 189 -1.91 3.97 -10.43
N PHE A 190 -1.20 5.08 -10.34
CA PHE A 190 -0.80 5.65 -9.06
C PHE A 190 -1.84 6.66 -8.58
N VAL A 191 -2.33 6.50 -7.35
CA VAL A 191 -3.35 7.35 -6.71
C VAL A 191 -2.65 8.27 -5.72
N ASP A 192 -2.39 9.51 -6.12
CA ASP A 192 -1.65 10.49 -5.32
C ASP A 192 -2.54 11.20 -4.29
N ILE A 193 -2.68 10.60 -3.12
CA ILE A 193 -3.41 11.21 -2.00
C ILE A 193 -2.53 12.13 -1.14
N VAL A 194 -1.21 12.09 -1.32
CA VAL A 194 -0.25 12.77 -0.43
C VAL A 194 -0.44 14.28 -0.39
N PRO A 195 -0.58 15.01 -1.53
CA PRO A 195 -0.74 16.46 -1.49
C PRO A 195 -1.99 16.90 -0.72
N SER A 196 -3.09 16.14 -0.79
CA SER A 196 -4.33 16.45 -0.08
C SER A 196 -4.20 16.33 1.43
N MET A 197 -3.27 15.49 1.92
CA MET A 197 -3.07 15.19 3.34
C MET A 197 -2.06 16.12 4.03
N LEU A 198 -1.35 16.96 3.28
CA LEU A 198 -0.33 17.84 3.81
C LEU A 198 -0.81 19.30 3.87
N GLU A 199 -0.34 20.03 4.87
CA GLU A 199 -0.46 21.48 5.01
C GLU A 199 0.90 22.02 5.45
N ALA A 200 1.45 22.99 4.71
CA ALA A 200 2.80 23.50 4.90
C ALA A 200 3.87 22.39 5.02
N GLY A 201 3.73 21.29 4.27
CA GLY A 201 4.64 20.15 4.27
C GLY A 201 4.47 19.16 5.44
N MET A 202 3.53 19.41 6.34
CA MET A 202 3.27 18.57 7.52
C MET A 202 1.91 17.85 7.39
N PRO A 203 1.75 16.65 7.96
CA PRO A 203 0.46 15.97 8.01
C PRO A 203 -0.62 16.82 8.70
N LYS A 204 -1.75 17.03 8.02
CA LYS A 204 -2.93 17.72 8.57
C LYS A 204 -3.45 17.06 9.83
N ASP A 205 -4.30 17.76 10.61
CA ASP A 205 -4.96 17.21 11.79
C ASP A 205 -6.19 16.36 11.46
N ILE A 206 -5.96 15.30 10.70
CA ILE A 206 -6.97 14.37 10.18
C ILE A 206 -6.83 12.96 10.76
N PHE A 207 -6.05 12.79 11.83
CA PHE A 207 -5.78 11.50 12.46
C PHE A 207 -6.44 11.41 13.84
N VAL A 208 -6.82 10.20 14.23
CA VAL A 208 -7.26 9.93 15.61
C VAL A 208 -6.08 10.03 16.59
N GLY A 209 -6.30 9.75 17.87
CA GLY A 209 -5.31 9.96 18.91
C GLY A 209 -3.97 9.21 18.75
N ASP A 210 -3.93 8.16 17.92
CA ASP A 210 -2.69 7.43 17.61
C ASP A 210 -1.80 8.13 16.54
N GLY A 211 -2.30 9.18 15.91
CA GLY A 211 -1.57 9.92 14.87
C GLY A 211 -1.35 9.14 13.57
N LEU A 212 -1.95 7.95 13.40
CA LEU A 212 -1.78 7.04 12.27
C LEU A 212 -3.10 6.80 11.50
N HIS A 213 -4.15 6.41 12.22
CA HIS A 213 -5.44 6.10 11.62
C HIS A 213 -6.25 7.37 11.42
N MET A 214 -6.95 7.44 10.29
CA MET A 214 -7.64 8.65 9.89
C MET A 214 -9.01 8.81 10.57
N LYS A 215 -9.35 10.06 10.85
CA LYS A 215 -10.71 10.51 11.13
C LYS A 215 -11.56 10.50 9.84
N PRO A 216 -12.88 10.69 9.90
CA PRO A 216 -13.73 10.83 8.70
C PRO A 216 -13.25 11.89 7.72
N GLU A 217 -12.69 13.02 8.21
CA GLU A 217 -12.14 14.09 7.38
C GLU A 217 -10.95 13.63 6.53
N GLY A 218 -10.13 12.71 7.05
CA GLY A 218 -9.04 12.11 6.29
C GLY A 218 -9.54 11.22 5.16
N TYR A 219 -10.60 10.44 5.40
CA TYR A 219 -11.24 9.64 4.36
C TYR A 219 -11.96 10.51 3.33
N ALA A 220 -12.54 11.64 3.71
CA ALA A 220 -13.10 12.61 2.77
C ALA A 220 -12.04 13.13 1.79
N LEU A 221 -10.80 13.37 2.24
CA LEU A 221 -9.69 13.73 1.35
C LEU A 221 -9.36 12.59 0.36
N TRP A 222 -9.34 11.35 0.83
CA TRP A 222 -9.15 10.19 -0.04
C TRP A 222 -10.28 10.03 -1.05
N THR A 223 -11.53 10.21 -0.61
CA THR A 223 -12.73 10.17 -1.46
C THR A 223 -12.59 11.15 -2.63
N ASN A 224 -12.17 12.39 -2.36
CA ASN A 224 -12.00 13.42 -3.39
C ASN A 224 -10.96 13.05 -4.47
N VAL A 225 -10.00 12.16 -4.15
CA VAL A 225 -8.99 11.69 -5.11
C VAL A 225 -9.41 10.38 -5.77
N VAL A 226 -9.94 9.44 -5.01
CA VAL A 226 -10.25 8.07 -5.46
C VAL A 226 -11.52 8.04 -6.33
N ARG A 227 -12.58 8.76 -5.92
CA ARG A 227 -13.87 8.73 -6.61
C ARG A 227 -13.77 9.15 -8.09
N PRO A 228 -13.11 10.25 -8.47
CA PRO A 228 -12.93 10.60 -9.89
C PRO A 228 -12.22 9.51 -10.72
N MET A 229 -11.32 8.73 -10.10
CA MET A 229 -10.66 7.61 -10.78
C MET A 229 -11.64 6.46 -11.04
N ILE A 230 -12.50 6.15 -10.08
CA ILE A 230 -13.58 5.17 -10.26
C ILE A 230 -14.55 5.64 -11.35
N GLU A 231 -14.93 6.91 -11.35
CA GLU A 231 -15.83 7.50 -12.35
C GLU A 231 -15.24 7.45 -13.77
N ALA A 232 -13.94 7.66 -13.89
CA ALA A 232 -13.23 7.52 -15.17
C ALA A 232 -13.16 6.05 -15.61
N ASP A 233 -12.78 5.16 -14.70
CA ASP A 233 -12.69 3.72 -14.94
C ASP A 233 -14.04 3.10 -15.32
N ALA A 234 -15.13 3.54 -14.70
CA ALA A 234 -16.46 3.04 -14.98
C ALA A 234 -16.95 3.29 -16.43
N LYS A 235 -16.34 4.28 -17.10
CA LYS A 235 -16.62 4.60 -18.52
C LYS A 235 -15.83 3.74 -19.50
N GLU A 236 -14.80 3.04 -19.03
CA GLU A 236 -14.00 2.16 -19.88
C GLU A 236 -14.80 0.90 -20.24
N ASP A 237 -14.84 0.56 -21.53
CA ASP A 237 -15.42 -0.71 -22.01
C ASP A 237 -14.40 -1.84 -21.81
N ARG A 238 -14.45 -2.50 -20.65
CA ARG A 238 -13.61 -3.65 -20.34
C ARG A 238 -14.36 -4.65 -19.45
N PRO A 239 -14.08 -5.95 -19.63
CA PRO A 239 -14.67 -6.98 -18.78
C PRO A 239 -14.18 -6.83 -17.33
N CYS A 240 -15.00 -7.28 -16.40
CA CYS A 240 -14.57 -7.53 -15.03
C CYS A 240 -13.68 -8.76 -14.97
N GLY A 241 -12.90 -8.90 -13.93
CA GLY A 241 -11.86 -9.93 -13.80
C GLY A 241 -12.29 -11.27 -14.34
N ALA A 242 -11.46 -11.87 -15.18
CA ALA A 242 -11.75 -13.11 -15.86
C ALA A 242 -12.09 -14.21 -14.86
N ASP A 243 -13.03 -15.08 -15.25
CA ASP A 243 -13.07 -16.40 -14.64
C ASP A 243 -11.68 -17.03 -14.80
N PRO A 244 -11.07 -17.58 -13.74
CA PRO A 244 -9.84 -18.32 -13.92
C PRO A 244 -10.10 -19.37 -14.98
N GLU A 245 -9.29 -19.37 -16.05
CA GLU A 245 -9.43 -20.36 -17.11
C GLU A 245 -9.57 -21.74 -16.46
N PRO A 246 -10.56 -22.55 -16.86
CA PRO A 246 -10.70 -23.89 -16.33
C PRO A 246 -9.36 -24.59 -16.56
N LYS A 247 -8.72 -25.04 -15.49
CA LYS A 247 -7.43 -25.78 -15.56
C LYS A 247 -7.57 -26.78 -16.69
N GLN A 248 -6.83 -26.60 -17.79
CA GLN A 248 -6.84 -27.51 -18.92
C GLN A 248 -6.57 -28.91 -18.36
N LYS A 249 -7.53 -29.80 -18.44
CA LYS A 249 -7.33 -31.19 -18.07
C LYS A 249 -6.14 -31.69 -18.87
N PRO A 250 -5.15 -32.33 -18.23
CA PRO A 250 -3.97 -32.80 -18.92
C PRO A 250 -4.43 -33.62 -20.10
N LYS A 251 -3.98 -33.26 -21.32
CA LYS A 251 -4.29 -34.01 -22.53
C LYS A 251 -3.88 -35.45 -22.26
N ARG A 252 -4.84 -36.35 -22.18
CA ARG A 252 -4.55 -37.80 -22.12
C ARG A 252 -3.75 -38.14 -23.35
N LEU A 253 -2.44 -38.34 -23.20
CA LEU A 253 -1.61 -38.96 -24.22
C LEU A 253 -2.11 -40.40 -24.40
N TRP A 254 -2.87 -40.63 -25.44
CA TRP A 254 -3.22 -42.00 -25.89
C TRP A 254 -1.95 -42.62 -26.45
N PHE A 255 -1.23 -43.39 -25.62
CA PHE A 255 -0.22 -44.33 -26.15
C PHE A 255 -0.94 -45.46 -26.82
N TRP A 256 -0.92 -45.46 -28.16
CA TRP A 256 -1.27 -46.61 -28.93
C TRP A 256 -0.22 -47.69 -28.70
N GLN A 257 -0.50 -48.68 -27.86
CA GLN A 257 0.26 -49.94 -27.88
C GLN A 257 -0.08 -50.67 -29.17
N LYS A 258 0.86 -50.64 -30.15
CA LYS A 258 0.87 -51.60 -31.24
C LYS A 258 1.21 -52.95 -30.62
N LYS A 259 0.28 -53.87 -30.59
CA LYS A 259 0.52 -55.29 -30.41
C LYS A 259 1.06 -55.82 -31.74
N SER A 260 2.30 -56.29 -31.72
CA SER A 260 2.89 -57.21 -32.74
C SER A 260 2.51 -58.62 -32.40
#